data_7a8d1b3c937a72cc34cef606d1a5afbd
#
_entry.id   7a8d1b3c937a72cc34cef606d1a5afbd
#
_cell.length_a   1.000
_cell.length_b   1.000
_cell.length_c   1.000
_cell.angle_alpha   90.00
_cell.angle_beta   90.00
_cell.angle_gamma   90.00
#
_symmetry.space_group_name_H-M   'P 1'
#
loop_
_entity.id
_entity.type
_entity.pdbx_description
1 polymer ?
#
loop_
_entity_poly.entity_id
_entity_poly.type
_entity_poly.pdbx_seq_one_letter_code
_entity_poly.pdbx_strand_id
1 'polypeptide(L)'
;RVCIIEPGVTASAIFDNTPVHFDRFSPYKPAMRRNGRFYNVGVPVATPAEKLAETIEKAFTAEPPKLRHAVGFGVQAIAGRLAMCDEDFIALGAMVDSEYYQTLRDRLGLDLEPPERV
;
A
#
# COMPACT_ATOMS: atom_id res chain seq x y z
N ARG A 1 13.25 14.78 -20.17
CA ARG A 1 13.36 13.74 -19.12
C ARG A 1 11.99 13.43 -18.55
N VAL A 2 11.66 12.17 -18.31
CA VAL A 2 10.44 11.71 -17.67
C VAL A 2 10.83 10.85 -16.47
N CYS A 3 10.16 11.02 -15.34
CA CYS A 3 10.25 10.13 -14.17
C CYS A 3 8.85 9.80 -13.64
N ILE A 4 8.74 8.68 -12.93
CA ILE A 4 7.50 8.23 -12.28
C ILE A 4 7.76 8.25 -10.78
N ILE A 5 6.94 8.99 -10.05
CA ILE A 5 6.94 8.98 -8.60
C ILE A 5 5.87 8.00 -8.13
N GLU A 6 6.25 7.06 -7.29
CA GLU A 6 5.38 6.00 -6.76
C GLU A 6 5.25 6.20 -5.24
N PRO A 7 4.37 7.12 -4.80
CA PRO A 7 4.17 7.35 -3.37
C PRO A 7 3.34 6.22 -2.76
N GLY A 8 3.72 5.79 -1.58
CA GLY A 8 2.85 5.01 -0.70
C GLY A 8 1.85 5.89 0.03
N VAL A 9 1.44 5.48 1.24
CA VAL A 9 0.53 6.29 2.06
C VAL A 9 1.22 7.60 2.43
N THR A 10 0.64 8.71 1.99
CA THR A 10 1.17 10.07 2.22
C THR A 10 0.25 10.85 3.15
N ALA A 11 0.82 11.55 4.12
CA ALA A 11 0.07 12.38 5.06
C ALA A 11 -0.58 13.55 4.32
N SER A 12 -1.91 13.59 4.31
CA SER A 12 -2.68 14.65 3.67
C SER A 12 -4.09 14.72 4.26
N ALA A 13 -4.77 15.82 4.07
CA ALA A 13 -6.15 16.03 4.53
C ALA A 13 -7.19 15.11 3.84
N ILE A 14 -6.79 14.27 2.89
CA ILE A 14 -7.72 13.35 2.22
C ILE A 14 -8.35 12.37 3.21
N PHE A 15 -7.58 11.93 4.22
CA PHE A 15 -8.08 10.97 5.21
C PHE A 15 -9.10 11.60 6.16
N ASP A 16 -8.97 12.91 6.45
CA ASP A 16 -9.91 13.65 7.29
C ASP A 16 -11.19 14.02 6.53
N ASN A 17 -11.07 14.22 5.23
CA ASN A 17 -12.16 14.70 4.38
C ASN A 17 -12.90 13.58 3.62
N THR A 18 -12.48 12.33 3.76
CA THR A 18 -13.10 11.20 3.06
C THR A 18 -14.24 10.62 3.89
N PRO A 19 -15.51 10.71 3.44
CA PRO A 19 -16.61 10.06 4.13
C PRO A 19 -16.45 8.54 4.06
N VAL A 20 -16.59 7.88 5.21
CA VAL A 20 -16.57 6.42 5.28
C VAL A 20 -17.96 5.87 5.00
N HIS A 21 -18.14 5.26 3.84
CA HIS A 21 -19.35 4.53 3.50
C HIS A 21 -19.11 3.03 3.70
N PHE A 22 -19.76 2.44 4.69
CA PHE A 22 -19.66 1.02 4.97
C PHE A 22 -21.03 0.35 4.90
N ASP A 23 -21.23 -0.44 3.83
CA ASP A 23 -22.40 -1.32 3.75
C ASP A 23 -22.09 -2.67 4.39
N ARG A 24 -22.70 -2.91 5.57
CA ARG A 24 -22.54 -4.16 6.33
C ARG A 24 -23.10 -5.40 5.62
N PHE A 25 -23.94 -5.22 4.63
CA PHE A 25 -24.53 -6.31 3.82
C PHE A 25 -23.81 -6.52 2.49
N SER A 26 -22.82 -5.71 2.18
CA SER A 26 -22.03 -5.84 0.95
C SER A 26 -21.32 -7.19 0.86
N PRO A 27 -21.38 -7.89 -0.28
CA PRO A 27 -20.60 -9.10 -0.52
C PRO A 27 -19.09 -8.82 -0.52
N TYR A 28 -18.69 -7.55 -0.71
CA TYR A 28 -17.28 -7.11 -0.67
C TYR A 28 -16.78 -6.77 0.72
N LYS A 29 -17.56 -7.02 1.76
CA LYS A 29 -17.17 -6.73 3.16
C LYS A 29 -15.80 -7.28 3.55
N PRO A 30 -15.40 -8.52 3.20
CA PRO A 30 -14.05 -9.02 3.50
C PRO A 30 -12.95 -8.17 2.83
N ALA A 31 -13.10 -7.85 1.56
CA ALA A 31 -12.15 -7.02 0.82
C ALA A 31 -12.07 -5.59 1.40
N MET A 32 -13.20 -5.00 1.77
CA MET A 32 -13.25 -3.68 2.42
C MET A 32 -12.52 -3.69 3.77
N ARG A 33 -12.66 -4.75 4.58
CA ARG A 33 -11.92 -4.89 5.86
C ARG A 33 -10.41 -4.96 5.62
N ARG A 34 -9.95 -5.73 4.63
CA ARG A 34 -8.54 -5.86 4.25
C ARG A 34 -7.97 -4.53 3.79
N ASN A 35 -8.71 -3.81 2.94
CA ASN A 35 -8.34 -2.47 2.51
C ASN A 35 -8.28 -1.48 3.69
N GLY A 36 -9.29 -1.48 4.56
CA GLY A 36 -9.28 -0.68 5.78
C GLY A 36 -8.10 -0.99 6.69
N ARG A 37 -7.69 -2.27 6.78
CA ARG A 37 -6.51 -2.66 7.56
C ARG A 37 -5.22 -2.08 6.99
N PHE A 38 -5.06 -2.05 5.67
CA PHE A 38 -3.93 -1.39 5.02
C PHE A 38 -3.81 0.07 5.46
N TYR A 39 -4.90 0.82 5.43
CA TYR A 39 -4.88 2.22 5.85
C TYR A 39 -4.70 2.39 7.37
N ASN A 40 -5.29 1.52 8.19
CA ASN A 40 -5.11 1.56 9.64
C ASN A 40 -3.64 1.36 10.06
N VAL A 41 -2.88 0.57 9.31
CA VAL A 41 -1.44 0.40 9.54
C VAL A 41 -0.64 1.52 8.89
N GLY A 42 -1.00 1.93 7.68
CA GLY A 42 -0.23 2.87 6.89
C GLY A 42 -0.38 4.34 7.28
N VAL A 43 -1.58 4.77 7.71
CA VAL A 43 -1.83 6.19 8.06
C VAL A 43 -0.98 6.67 9.25
N PRO A 44 -0.82 5.90 10.35
CA PRO A 44 0.05 6.31 11.46
C PRO A 44 1.53 6.50 11.08
N VAL A 45 1.97 5.86 9.99
CA VAL A 45 3.35 5.93 9.46
C VAL A 45 3.41 6.61 8.09
N ALA A 46 2.39 7.39 7.77
CA ALA A 46 2.28 8.06 6.47
C ALA A 46 3.46 8.99 6.21
N THR A 47 3.92 9.00 4.98
CA THR A 47 5.04 9.84 4.55
C THR A 47 4.64 11.32 4.58
N PRO A 48 5.38 12.20 5.27
CA PRO A 48 5.14 13.64 5.21
C PRO A 48 5.22 14.18 3.79
N ALA A 49 4.42 15.20 3.47
CA ALA A 49 4.40 15.81 2.12
C ALA A 49 5.77 16.37 1.71
N GLU A 50 6.52 16.91 2.67
CA GLU A 50 7.88 17.45 2.48
C GLU A 50 8.84 16.34 2.00
N LYS A 51 8.71 15.14 2.56
CA LYS A 51 9.53 13.98 2.15
C LYS A 51 9.22 13.53 0.73
N LEU A 52 7.97 13.62 0.33
CA LEU A 52 7.56 13.36 -1.04
C LEU A 52 8.14 14.43 -1.98
N ALA A 53 8.09 15.71 -1.60
CA ALA A 53 8.66 16.82 -2.37
C ALA A 53 10.18 16.64 -2.57
N GLU A 54 10.93 16.29 -1.52
CA GLU A 54 12.36 15.95 -1.64
C GLU A 54 12.61 14.80 -2.63
N THR A 55 11.74 13.80 -2.65
CA THR A 55 11.88 12.67 -3.58
C THR A 55 11.67 13.11 -5.02
N ILE A 56 10.71 14.02 -5.25
CA ILE A 56 10.46 14.62 -6.57
C ILE A 56 11.69 15.42 -7.02
N GLU A 57 12.23 16.28 -6.16
CA GLU A 57 13.43 17.06 -6.46
C GLU A 57 14.61 16.17 -6.84
N LYS A 58 14.88 15.14 -6.03
CA LYS A 58 15.93 14.15 -6.31
C LYS A 58 15.71 13.40 -7.61
N ALA A 59 14.47 13.10 -7.98
CA ALA A 59 14.14 12.42 -9.23
C ALA A 59 14.49 13.27 -10.44
N PHE A 60 14.32 14.60 -10.36
CA PHE A 60 14.68 15.53 -11.43
C PHE A 60 16.19 15.74 -11.58
N THR A 61 16.94 15.66 -10.49
CA THR A 61 18.38 15.94 -10.44
C THR A 61 19.27 14.70 -10.49
N ALA A 62 18.68 13.50 -10.41
CA ALA A 62 19.43 12.24 -10.36
C ALA A 62 20.31 12.02 -11.60
N GLU A 63 21.57 11.67 -11.36
CA GLU A 63 22.52 11.23 -12.38
C GLU A 63 23.21 9.91 -11.92
N PRO A 64 23.09 8.81 -12.67
CA PRO A 64 22.29 8.67 -13.89
C PRO A 64 20.79 8.75 -13.62
N PRO A 65 19.96 9.14 -14.61
CA PRO A 65 18.51 9.25 -14.44
C PRO A 65 17.88 7.88 -14.21
N LYS A 66 16.93 7.81 -13.24
CA LYS A 66 16.08 6.66 -13.03
C LYS A 66 14.65 6.96 -13.47
N LEU A 67 13.95 5.95 -13.97
CA LEU A 67 12.56 6.12 -14.37
C LEU A 67 11.63 6.15 -13.15
N ARG A 68 11.83 5.26 -12.15
CA ARG A 68 10.92 5.06 -11.02
C ARG A 68 11.56 5.43 -9.70
N HIS A 69 10.79 6.15 -8.88
CA HIS A 69 11.18 6.61 -7.55
C HIS A 69 10.07 6.30 -6.55
N ALA A 70 10.23 5.19 -5.81
CA ALA A 70 9.28 4.77 -4.80
C ALA A 70 9.60 5.43 -3.45
N VAL A 71 8.57 5.84 -2.69
CA VAL A 71 8.71 6.47 -1.38
C VAL A 71 7.51 6.19 -0.47
N GLY A 72 7.78 5.75 0.76
CA GLY A 72 6.78 5.63 1.81
C GLY A 72 6.26 4.21 2.03
N PHE A 73 5.26 4.10 2.92
CA PHE A 73 4.65 2.83 3.32
C PHE A 73 3.90 2.18 2.16
N GLY A 74 4.10 0.90 1.97
CA GLY A 74 3.41 0.08 0.97
C GLY A 74 4.15 -0.06 -0.35
N VAL A 75 5.19 0.76 -0.62
CA VAL A 75 5.95 0.71 -1.89
C VAL A 75 6.72 -0.60 -2.07
N GLN A 76 7.09 -1.29 -1.00
CA GLN A 76 7.74 -2.60 -1.05
C GLN A 76 6.87 -3.65 -1.76
N ALA A 77 5.55 -3.50 -1.72
CA ALA A 77 4.62 -4.38 -2.40
C ALA A 77 4.74 -4.33 -3.93
N ILE A 78 5.28 -3.25 -4.49
CA ILE A 78 5.48 -3.12 -5.95
C ILE A 78 6.42 -4.22 -6.46
N ALA A 79 7.57 -4.41 -5.80
CA ALA A 79 8.52 -5.45 -6.18
C ALA A 79 7.92 -6.86 -6.02
N GLY A 80 7.21 -7.11 -4.92
CA GLY A 80 6.53 -8.38 -4.69
C GLY A 80 5.44 -8.65 -5.73
N ARG A 81 4.64 -7.64 -6.09
CA ARG A 81 3.62 -7.75 -7.16
C ARG A 81 4.25 -8.06 -8.51
N LEU A 82 5.37 -7.41 -8.86
CA LEU A 82 6.08 -7.66 -10.13
C LEU A 82 6.69 -9.06 -10.22
N ALA A 83 7.05 -9.67 -9.08
CA ALA A 83 7.56 -11.02 -8.98
C ALA A 83 6.46 -12.10 -8.93
N MET A 84 5.19 -11.71 -8.83
CA MET A 84 4.04 -12.60 -8.72
C MET A 84 3.33 -12.72 -10.06
N CYS A 85 2.93 -13.93 -10.48
CA CYS A 85 2.07 -14.09 -11.66
C CYS A 85 0.65 -13.58 -11.37
N ASP A 86 -0.10 -13.30 -12.41
CA ASP A 86 -1.45 -12.72 -12.27
C ASP A 86 -2.42 -13.69 -11.61
N GLU A 87 -2.30 -14.98 -11.86
CA GLU A 87 -3.13 -16.03 -11.26
C GLU A 87 -2.95 -16.08 -9.73
N ASP A 88 -1.70 -16.04 -9.26
CA ASP A 88 -1.38 -15.98 -7.82
C ASP A 88 -1.94 -14.70 -7.18
N PHE A 89 -1.81 -13.56 -7.86
CA PHE A 89 -2.34 -12.29 -7.36
C PHE A 89 -3.87 -12.30 -7.26
N ILE A 90 -4.55 -12.85 -8.26
CA ILE A 90 -6.01 -13.01 -8.25
C ILE A 90 -6.44 -13.95 -7.12
N ALA A 91 -5.69 -15.04 -6.89
CA ALA A 91 -5.97 -16.00 -5.83
C ALA A 91 -5.95 -15.40 -4.42
N LEU A 92 -5.18 -14.32 -4.19
CA LEU A 92 -5.19 -13.60 -2.90
C LEU A 92 -6.61 -13.18 -2.47
N GLY A 93 -7.45 -12.81 -3.41
CA GLY A 93 -8.82 -12.39 -3.14
C GLY A 93 -9.70 -13.47 -2.51
N ALA A 94 -9.43 -14.74 -2.82
CA ALA A 94 -10.19 -15.90 -2.36
C ALA A 94 -9.63 -16.53 -1.07
N MET A 95 -8.43 -16.16 -0.63
CA MET A 95 -7.80 -16.72 0.57
C MET A 95 -8.59 -16.35 1.84
N VAL A 96 -8.53 -17.21 2.86
CA VAL A 96 -8.95 -16.86 4.21
C VAL A 96 -8.00 -15.81 4.82
N ASP A 97 -8.44 -15.05 5.82
CA ASP A 97 -7.67 -13.89 6.31
C ASP A 97 -6.27 -14.26 6.81
N SER A 98 -6.09 -15.39 7.50
CA SER A 98 -4.78 -15.84 7.97
C SER A 98 -3.80 -16.11 6.83
N GLU A 99 -4.21 -16.82 5.80
CA GLU A 99 -3.40 -17.10 4.62
C GLU A 99 -3.11 -15.83 3.83
N TYR A 100 -4.11 -14.95 3.71
CA TYR A 100 -3.99 -13.67 3.03
C TYR A 100 -2.90 -12.80 3.68
N TYR A 101 -2.97 -12.57 4.99
CA TYR A 101 -1.99 -11.72 5.68
C TYR A 101 -0.59 -12.35 5.72
N GLN A 102 -0.51 -13.68 5.86
CA GLN A 102 0.77 -14.39 5.74
C GLN A 102 1.39 -14.17 4.35
N THR A 103 0.60 -14.32 3.29
CA THR A 103 1.09 -14.14 1.91
C THR A 103 1.48 -12.69 1.64
N LEU A 104 0.76 -11.70 2.16
CA LEU A 104 1.14 -10.29 2.06
C LEU A 104 2.50 -10.03 2.71
N ARG A 105 2.73 -10.60 3.90
CA ARG A 105 4.01 -10.47 4.61
C ARG A 105 5.14 -11.11 3.81
N ASP A 106 4.97 -12.36 3.41
CA ASP A 106 6.04 -13.18 2.82
C ASP A 106 6.38 -12.76 1.39
N ARG A 107 5.38 -12.41 0.59
CA ARG A 107 5.55 -12.13 -0.85
C ARG A 107 5.53 -10.65 -1.20
N LEU A 108 4.84 -9.81 -0.42
CA LEU A 108 4.71 -8.39 -0.69
C LEU A 108 5.40 -7.51 0.36
N GLY A 109 5.97 -8.10 1.42
CA GLY A 109 6.65 -7.35 2.49
C GLY A 109 5.69 -6.46 3.30
N LEU A 110 4.40 -6.75 3.32
CA LEU A 110 3.37 -5.99 4.02
C LEU A 110 2.88 -6.77 5.24
N ASP A 111 3.29 -6.33 6.43
CA ASP A 111 2.75 -6.86 7.68
C ASP A 111 1.48 -6.08 8.08
N LEU A 112 0.34 -6.65 7.76
CA LEU A 112 -0.98 -6.08 8.02
C LEU A 112 -1.80 -6.94 8.97
N GLU A 113 -1.23 -7.97 9.59
CA GLU A 113 -1.95 -8.87 10.46
C GLU A 113 -2.60 -8.12 11.63
N PRO A 114 -3.90 -8.33 11.89
CA PRO A 114 -4.53 -7.74 13.08
C PRO A 114 -3.85 -8.28 14.34
N PRO A 115 -3.68 -7.46 15.40
CA PRO A 115 -3.21 -7.97 16.67
C PRO A 115 -4.15 -9.07 17.15
N GLU A 116 -3.58 -10.11 17.75
CA GLU A 116 -4.37 -11.18 18.37
C GLU A 116 -5.38 -10.57 19.34
N ARG A 117 -6.65 -10.99 19.23
CA ARG A 117 -7.65 -10.58 20.21
C ARG A 117 -7.34 -11.29 21.52
N VAL A 118 -6.82 -10.53 22.48
CA VAL A 118 -6.69 -10.96 23.86
C VAL A 118 -8.07 -11.12 24.49
#